data_9c6bdbf2c85d2a1f09f6003ed1e0c42e
#
_entry.id   9c6bdbf2c85d2a1f09f6003ed1e0c42e
#
_cell.length_a   1.000
_cell.length_b   1.000
_cell.length_c   1.000
_cell.angle_alpha   90.00
_cell.angle_beta   90.00
_cell.angle_gamma   90.00
#
_symmetry.space_group_name_H-M   'P 1'
#
loop_
_entity.id
_entity.type
_entity.pdbx_description
1 polymer ?
#
loop_
_entity_poly.entity_id
_entity_poly.type
_entity_poly.pdbx_seq_one_letter_code
_entity_poly.pdbx_strand_id
1 'polypeptide(L)'
;MTTTIDPPERRETAADKLRQGRHAISERWHHAPRWVRWVLLVAVIAFFYALPNKEFYQYLGPIPTPGANFTQVMFTVSIYVLLAVGLNIVVGFAGLLDLGYFGFFAVGAYTVAVLTSPSSDLKTLWPWLAVVPIAIGLTMVSGVMLGTPTLRLRGDYLALVTLGFAEMIRIAAVSSEFLKGQRGFNQIPHPPGQYADGRPWFGVLDARPYYWLVLTLIILVVIGVRNLTHSRVGRAWISIREDEDAAQLMGVPTFKFKLWAFASGAAIAGLAGALFAGKQNFVNSQNFELLNSIIILAAVIFGGSGNIVGAIVGGGLVAYMIERFRGIELFGVELYEYRFLFFGLVLVVMMIFRPQGLIPNRRRAAEFKDRRKEVIVGE
;
A
#
# COMPACT_ATOMS: atom_id res chain seq x y z
N MET A 1 51.75 20.30 -38.38
CA MET A 1 51.38 20.82 -37.05
C MET A 1 49.88 20.62 -36.90
N THR A 2 49.47 19.51 -36.31
CA THR A 2 48.06 19.20 -36.00
C THR A 2 47.81 19.58 -34.55
N THR A 3 47.14 20.70 -34.34
CA THR A 3 46.68 21.16 -33.03
C THR A 3 45.52 20.26 -32.59
N THR A 4 45.75 19.38 -31.64
CA THR A 4 44.72 18.66 -30.88
C THR A 4 44.00 19.67 -29.98
N ILE A 5 42.74 19.99 -30.31
CA ILE A 5 41.85 20.77 -29.47
C ILE A 5 41.33 19.82 -28.37
N ASP A 6 41.79 20.01 -27.15
CA ASP A 6 41.23 19.32 -25.99
C ASP A 6 39.74 19.67 -25.82
N PRO A 7 38.85 18.69 -25.58
CA PRO A 7 37.45 18.97 -25.37
C PRO A 7 37.27 19.75 -24.05
N PRO A 8 36.38 20.75 -24.01
CA PRO A 8 36.18 21.59 -22.84
C PRO A 8 35.76 20.74 -21.63
N GLU A 9 36.46 20.92 -20.50
CA GLU A 9 36.10 20.33 -19.20
C GLU A 9 34.64 20.62 -18.89
N ARG A 10 33.81 19.58 -18.97
CA ARG A 10 32.41 19.66 -18.51
C ARG A 10 32.42 19.92 -17.01
N ARG A 11 32.02 21.12 -16.60
CA ARG A 11 31.74 21.42 -15.19
C ARG A 11 30.78 20.40 -14.65
N GLU A 12 31.23 19.60 -13.68
CA GLU A 12 30.39 18.63 -12.99
C GLU A 12 29.18 19.33 -12.39
N THR A 13 28.03 19.04 -12.91
CA THR A 13 26.75 19.57 -12.41
C THR A 13 26.43 18.92 -11.06
N ALA A 14 25.72 19.62 -10.16
CA ALA A 14 25.28 19.08 -8.88
C ALA A 14 24.53 17.74 -9.04
N ALA A 15 23.87 17.53 -10.18
CA ALA A 15 23.23 16.27 -10.56
C ALA A 15 24.23 15.13 -10.80
N ASP A 16 25.44 15.42 -11.30
CA ASP A 16 26.47 14.40 -11.54
C ASP A 16 27.13 13.98 -10.22
N LYS A 17 27.32 14.90 -9.29
CA LYS A 17 27.78 14.59 -7.92
C LYS A 17 26.78 13.73 -7.15
N LEU A 18 25.47 14.00 -7.29
CA LEU A 18 24.42 13.17 -6.71
C LEU A 18 24.36 11.77 -7.35
N ARG A 19 24.61 11.67 -8.66
CA ARG A 19 24.70 10.37 -9.36
C ARG A 19 25.94 9.58 -8.92
N GLN A 20 27.08 10.21 -8.80
CA GLN A 20 28.32 9.56 -8.30
C GLN A 20 28.14 9.11 -6.86
N GLY A 21 27.53 9.92 -5.97
CA GLY A 21 27.22 9.53 -4.60
C GLY A 21 26.29 8.31 -4.53
N ARG A 22 25.26 8.24 -5.39
CA ARG A 22 24.36 7.08 -5.48
C ARG A 22 25.06 5.82 -6.00
N HIS A 23 25.95 5.94 -6.98
CA HIS A 23 26.76 4.82 -7.47
C HIS A 23 27.71 4.31 -6.40
N ALA A 24 28.41 5.20 -5.70
CA ALA A 24 29.31 4.84 -4.61
C ALA A 24 28.58 4.12 -3.44
N ILE A 25 27.37 4.58 -3.08
CA ILE A 25 26.53 3.93 -2.07
C ILE A 25 26.07 2.53 -2.57
N SER A 26 25.67 2.42 -3.84
CA SER A 26 25.25 1.15 -4.42
C SER A 26 26.39 0.13 -4.49
N GLU A 27 27.59 0.54 -4.85
CA GLU A 27 28.78 -0.32 -4.88
C GLU A 27 29.19 -0.77 -3.48
N ARG A 28 29.24 0.16 -2.52
CA ARG A 28 29.50 -0.19 -1.11
C ARG A 28 28.46 -1.16 -0.56
N TRP A 29 27.19 -1.04 -0.94
CA TRP A 29 26.12 -1.97 -0.56
C TRP A 29 26.31 -3.37 -1.14
N HIS A 30 26.76 -3.47 -2.39
CA HIS A 30 27.03 -4.76 -3.03
C HIS A 30 28.24 -5.48 -2.44
N HIS A 31 29.25 -4.73 -1.99
CA HIS A 31 30.45 -5.27 -1.36
C HIS A 31 30.30 -5.46 0.16
N ALA A 32 29.22 -4.94 0.78
CA ALA A 32 28.98 -5.12 2.21
C ALA A 32 28.76 -6.61 2.55
N PRO A 33 29.44 -7.14 3.58
CA PRO A 33 29.30 -8.53 4.00
C PRO A 33 27.85 -8.83 4.42
N ARG A 34 27.41 -10.08 4.26
CA ARG A 34 26.01 -10.48 4.50
C ARG A 34 25.53 -10.10 5.91
N TRP A 35 26.39 -10.19 6.91
CA TRP A 35 26.04 -9.85 8.29
C TRP A 35 25.69 -8.36 8.47
N VAL A 36 26.40 -7.42 7.80
CA VAL A 36 26.10 -5.97 7.85
C VAL A 36 24.70 -5.69 7.31
N ARG A 37 24.30 -6.36 6.21
CA ARG A 37 22.95 -6.22 5.63
C ARG A 37 21.87 -6.71 6.60
N TRP A 38 22.13 -7.83 7.28
CA TRP A 38 21.21 -8.35 8.29
C TRP A 38 21.11 -7.43 9.50
N VAL A 39 22.24 -6.93 10.01
CA VAL A 39 22.27 -5.99 11.15
C VAL A 39 21.50 -4.72 10.80
N LEU A 40 21.71 -4.16 9.59
CA LEU A 40 21.01 -2.95 9.17
C LEU A 40 19.51 -3.18 8.99
N LEU A 41 19.11 -4.33 8.46
CA LEU A 41 17.69 -4.71 8.34
C LEU A 41 17.06 -4.83 9.73
N VAL A 42 17.72 -5.53 10.67
CA VAL A 42 17.25 -5.66 12.06
C VAL A 42 17.18 -4.29 12.73
N ALA A 43 18.17 -3.42 12.53
CA ALA A 43 18.18 -2.06 13.08
C ALA A 43 17.01 -1.22 12.55
N VAL A 44 16.70 -1.31 11.25
CA VAL A 44 15.53 -0.62 10.66
C VAL A 44 14.23 -1.16 11.24
N ILE A 45 14.07 -2.47 11.37
CA ILE A 45 12.90 -3.08 11.98
C ILE A 45 12.78 -2.63 13.45
N ALA A 46 13.87 -2.72 14.23
CA ALA A 46 13.88 -2.29 15.62
C ALA A 46 13.54 -0.79 15.77
N PHE A 47 14.01 0.05 14.85
CA PHE A 47 13.65 1.46 14.81
C PHE A 47 12.13 1.65 14.65
N PHE A 48 11.49 0.95 13.70
CA PHE A 48 10.04 1.03 13.52
C PHE A 48 9.28 0.49 14.73
N TYR A 49 9.75 -0.56 15.40
CA TYR A 49 9.14 -1.05 16.64
C TYR A 49 9.29 -0.08 17.82
N ALA A 50 10.39 0.70 17.87
CA ALA A 50 10.62 1.71 18.90
C ALA A 50 9.80 3.00 18.70
N LEU A 51 9.38 3.29 17.47
CA LEU A 51 8.74 4.54 17.06
C LEU A 51 7.49 4.93 17.88
N PRO A 52 6.58 4.01 18.31
CA PRO A 52 5.38 4.37 19.07
C PRO A 52 5.66 4.69 20.53
N ASN A 53 6.89 4.51 21.04
CA ASN A 53 7.24 4.83 22.42
C ASN A 53 7.36 6.34 22.61
N LYS A 54 6.66 6.88 23.63
CA LYS A 54 6.63 8.33 23.90
C LYS A 54 8.02 8.90 24.11
N GLU A 55 8.86 8.19 24.85
CA GLU A 55 10.23 8.60 25.12
C GLU A 55 11.08 8.71 23.85
N PHE A 56 10.81 7.88 22.85
CA PHE A 56 11.58 7.85 21.61
C PHE A 56 11.13 8.93 20.62
N TYR A 57 9.82 9.10 20.37
CA TYR A 57 9.37 10.08 19.36
C TYR A 57 9.50 11.53 19.84
N GLN A 58 9.60 11.81 21.14
CA GLN A 58 9.88 13.15 21.67
C GLN A 58 11.24 13.68 21.19
N TYR A 59 12.22 12.79 20.99
CA TYR A 59 13.55 13.17 20.46
C TYR A 59 13.56 13.37 18.93
N LEU A 60 12.52 12.98 18.22
CA LEU A 60 12.43 13.09 16.77
C LEU A 60 12.00 14.49 16.27
N GLY A 61 11.84 15.47 17.16
CA GLY A 61 11.59 16.86 16.83
C GLY A 61 10.30 17.09 16.03
N PRO A 62 10.37 17.54 14.76
CA PRO A 62 9.20 17.94 13.97
C PRO A 62 8.38 16.77 13.37
N ILE A 63 8.76 15.51 13.62
CA ILE A 63 8.07 14.33 13.06
C ILE A 63 6.68 14.12 13.71
N PRO A 64 6.47 14.28 15.04
CA PRO A 64 5.13 14.14 15.62
C PRO A 64 4.14 15.15 15.02
N THR A 65 2.94 14.68 14.69
CA THR A 65 1.87 15.51 14.13
C THR A 65 1.26 16.38 15.21
N PRO A 66 1.20 17.71 15.06
CA PRO A 66 0.51 18.57 15.99
C PRO A 66 -0.99 18.20 16.05
N GLY A 67 -1.56 18.18 17.26
CA GLY A 67 -3.00 17.96 17.45
C GLY A 67 -3.49 16.51 17.26
N ALA A 68 -2.64 15.56 16.87
CA ALA A 68 -3.00 14.15 16.71
C ALA A 68 -2.14 13.22 17.57
N ASN A 69 -2.73 12.11 18.03
CA ASN A 69 -1.96 11.08 18.71
C ASN A 69 -1.03 10.39 17.68
N PHE A 70 0.27 10.61 17.82
CA PHE A 70 1.28 10.10 16.87
C PHE A 70 1.17 8.59 16.64
N THR A 71 0.88 7.80 17.67
CA THR A 71 0.71 6.36 17.55
C THR A 71 -0.51 5.98 16.70
N GLN A 72 -1.59 6.76 16.78
CA GLN A 72 -2.76 6.58 15.93
C GLN A 72 -2.43 6.87 14.46
N VAL A 73 -1.67 7.93 14.20
CA VAL A 73 -1.17 8.26 12.86
C VAL A 73 -0.31 7.12 12.32
N MET A 74 0.61 6.58 13.13
CA MET A 74 1.46 5.48 12.71
C MET A 74 0.66 4.20 12.41
N PHE A 75 -0.41 3.92 13.16
CA PHE A 75 -1.33 2.83 12.83
C PHE A 75 -1.99 3.03 11.46
N THR A 76 -2.54 4.23 11.20
CA THR A 76 -3.15 4.56 9.90
C THR A 76 -2.13 4.41 8.77
N VAL A 77 -0.93 4.97 8.93
CA VAL A 77 0.17 4.82 7.97
C VAL A 77 0.48 3.36 7.69
N SER A 78 0.51 2.51 8.73
CA SER A 78 0.80 1.07 8.58
C SER A 78 -0.30 0.34 7.81
N ILE A 79 -1.57 0.70 8.00
CA ILE A 79 -2.69 0.15 7.20
C ILE A 79 -2.53 0.53 5.72
N TYR A 80 -2.20 1.79 5.42
CA TYR A 80 -1.97 2.23 4.04
C TYR A 80 -0.75 1.55 3.41
N VAL A 81 0.31 1.32 4.17
CA VAL A 81 1.48 0.53 3.72
C VAL A 81 1.06 -0.90 3.37
N LEU A 82 0.26 -1.55 4.22
CA LEU A 82 -0.23 -2.90 3.97
C LEU A 82 -1.09 -2.96 2.70
N LEU A 83 -2.00 -1.99 2.53
CA LEU A 83 -2.83 -1.84 1.35
C LEU A 83 -1.99 -1.56 0.09
N ALA A 84 -0.99 -0.68 0.18
CA ALA A 84 -0.09 -0.38 -0.93
C ALA A 84 0.73 -1.60 -1.37
N VAL A 85 1.21 -2.42 -0.43
CA VAL A 85 1.92 -3.68 -0.74
C VAL A 85 0.99 -4.67 -1.43
N GLY A 86 -0.26 -4.80 -0.99
CA GLY A 86 -1.25 -5.67 -1.62
C GLY A 86 -1.64 -5.19 -3.03
N LEU A 87 -1.95 -3.91 -3.20
CA LEU A 87 -2.27 -3.32 -4.52
C LEU A 87 -1.07 -3.41 -5.48
N ASN A 88 0.16 -3.31 -4.96
CA ASN A 88 1.36 -3.46 -5.78
C ASN A 88 1.51 -4.86 -6.40
N ILE A 89 0.82 -5.90 -5.88
CA ILE A 89 0.77 -7.20 -6.55
C ILE A 89 -0.02 -7.07 -7.84
N VAL A 90 -1.19 -6.46 -7.80
CA VAL A 90 -2.10 -6.33 -8.93
C VAL A 90 -1.56 -5.33 -9.96
N VAL A 91 -1.29 -4.10 -9.52
CA VAL A 91 -0.85 -3.00 -10.40
C VAL A 91 0.63 -3.10 -10.73
N GLY A 92 1.43 -3.40 -9.73
CA GLY A 92 2.89 -3.36 -9.84
C GLY A 92 3.49 -4.58 -10.51
N PHE A 93 3.10 -5.79 -10.15
CA PHE A 93 3.67 -7.01 -10.71
C PHE A 93 2.87 -7.57 -11.87
N ALA A 94 1.53 -7.61 -11.78
CA ALA A 94 0.68 -8.15 -12.85
C ALA A 94 0.31 -7.11 -13.93
N GLY A 95 0.50 -5.80 -13.66
CA GLY A 95 0.23 -4.73 -14.63
C GLY A 95 -1.26 -4.44 -14.84
N LEU A 96 -2.12 -4.84 -13.90
CA LEU A 96 -3.56 -4.70 -13.99
C LEU A 96 -3.99 -3.43 -13.24
N LEU A 97 -4.66 -2.50 -13.91
CA LEU A 97 -5.14 -1.28 -13.26
C LEU A 97 -6.40 -1.59 -12.45
N ASP A 98 -6.31 -1.46 -11.13
CA ASP A 98 -7.40 -1.70 -10.18
C ASP A 98 -7.70 -0.42 -9.40
N LEU A 99 -8.88 0.16 -9.66
CA LEU A 99 -9.42 1.32 -8.95
C LEU A 99 -10.41 0.93 -7.85
N GLY A 100 -10.77 -0.34 -7.78
CA GLY A 100 -11.74 -0.88 -6.82
C GLY A 100 -11.13 -1.50 -5.57
N TYR A 101 -9.84 -1.35 -5.36
CA TYR A 101 -9.11 -2.07 -4.31
C TYR A 101 -9.68 -1.86 -2.90
N PHE A 102 -10.19 -0.65 -2.62
CA PHE A 102 -10.83 -0.35 -1.33
C PHE A 102 -12.14 -1.10 -1.10
N GLY A 103 -12.77 -1.61 -2.15
CA GLY A 103 -13.91 -2.53 -2.04
C GLY A 103 -13.55 -3.84 -1.31
N PHE A 104 -12.37 -4.42 -1.60
CA PHE A 104 -11.90 -5.61 -0.88
C PHE A 104 -11.58 -5.30 0.60
N PHE A 105 -11.04 -4.12 0.87
CA PHE A 105 -10.83 -3.65 2.23
C PHE A 105 -12.17 -3.53 2.98
N ALA A 106 -13.22 -3.02 2.33
CA ALA A 106 -14.56 -2.96 2.88
C ALA A 106 -15.13 -4.36 3.16
N VAL A 107 -15.02 -5.31 2.22
CA VAL A 107 -15.48 -6.69 2.43
C VAL A 107 -14.82 -7.31 3.66
N GLY A 108 -13.50 -7.13 3.84
CA GLY A 108 -12.79 -7.62 5.02
C GLY A 108 -13.29 -7.01 6.32
N ALA A 109 -13.46 -5.69 6.35
CA ALA A 109 -13.95 -4.97 7.53
C ALA A 109 -15.38 -5.33 7.89
N TYR A 110 -16.29 -5.40 6.91
CA TYR A 110 -17.68 -5.82 7.12
C TYR A 110 -17.79 -7.27 7.53
N THR A 111 -16.94 -8.17 7.03
CA THR A 111 -16.92 -9.57 7.48
C THR A 111 -16.65 -9.67 8.97
N VAL A 112 -15.65 -8.93 9.46
CA VAL A 112 -15.37 -8.87 10.90
C VAL A 112 -16.55 -8.25 11.64
N ALA A 113 -17.07 -7.12 11.18
CA ALA A 113 -18.18 -6.43 11.83
C ALA A 113 -19.43 -7.32 11.96
N VAL A 114 -19.82 -8.01 10.88
CA VAL A 114 -21.01 -8.89 10.86
C VAL A 114 -20.86 -10.10 11.79
N LEU A 115 -19.68 -10.72 11.86
CA LEU A 115 -19.47 -11.94 12.62
C LEU A 115 -19.13 -11.70 14.09
N THR A 116 -18.67 -10.50 14.46
CA THR A 116 -18.18 -10.25 15.81
C THR A 116 -18.97 -9.20 16.58
N SER A 117 -19.66 -8.26 15.89
CA SER A 117 -20.38 -7.18 16.56
C SER A 117 -21.67 -7.65 17.22
N PRO A 118 -21.97 -7.23 18.47
CA PRO A 118 -23.25 -7.46 19.13
C PRO A 118 -24.44 -6.82 18.40
N SER A 119 -24.20 -5.77 17.61
CA SER A 119 -25.22 -5.09 16.80
C SER A 119 -25.61 -5.88 15.55
N SER A 120 -24.91 -6.98 15.24
CA SER A 120 -25.22 -7.85 14.10
C SER A 120 -26.48 -8.70 14.35
N ASP A 121 -27.28 -8.88 13.30
CA ASP A 121 -28.48 -9.71 13.34
C ASP A 121 -28.15 -11.20 13.53
N LEU A 122 -26.95 -11.62 13.12
CA LEU A 122 -26.49 -13.01 13.26
C LEU A 122 -26.18 -13.39 14.71
N LYS A 123 -25.89 -12.41 15.61
CA LYS A 123 -25.55 -12.62 17.03
C LYS A 123 -24.51 -13.72 17.28
N THR A 124 -23.60 -13.94 16.32
CA THR A 124 -22.62 -15.04 16.35
C THR A 124 -21.53 -14.82 17.38
N LEU A 125 -21.15 -13.55 17.65
CA LEU A 125 -20.13 -13.13 18.62
C LEU A 125 -18.86 -13.98 18.59
N TRP A 126 -18.37 -14.29 17.38
CA TRP A 126 -17.15 -15.09 17.23
C TRP A 126 -15.93 -14.30 17.70
N PRO A 127 -14.92 -14.98 18.27
CA PRO A 127 -13.71 -14.30 18.68
C PRO A 127 -13.00 -13.69 17.46
N TRP A 128 -12.53 -12.45 17.58
CA TRP A 128 -11.91 -11.67 16.51
C TRP A 128 -10.83 -12.46 15.74
N LEU A 129 -9.97 -13.19 16.48
CA LEU A 129 -8.86 -13.94 15.88
C LEU A 129 -9.35 -15.07 14.94
N ALA A 130 -10.49 -15.70 15.25
CA ALA A 130 -11.08 -16.75 14.41
C ALA A 130 -11.71 -16.17 13.13
N VAL A 131 -12.17 -14.91 13.18
CA VAL A 131 -12.84 -14.26 12.04
C VAL A 131 -11.83 -13.68 11.03
N VAL A 132 -10.62 -13.33 11.45
CA VAL A 132 -9.60 -12.80 10.52
C VAL A 132 -9.30 -13.74 9.34
N PRO A 133 -9.07 -15.05 9.51
CA PRO A 133 -8.89 -15.97 8.39
C PRO A 133 -10.12 -16.05 7.48
N ILE A 134 -11.34 -15.96 8.06
CA ILE A 134 -12.58 -15.96 7.31
C ILE A 134 -12.69 -14.69 6.46
N ALA A 135 -12.35 -13.53 7.04
CA ALA A 135 -12.33 -12.27 6.31
C ALA A 135 -11.34 -12.32 5.13
N ILE A 136 -10.12 -12.86 5.34
CA ILE A 136 -9.14 -13.07 4.26
C ILE A 136 -9.70 -14.01 3.18
N GLY A 137 -10.31 -15.14 3.59
CA GLY A 137 -10.90 -16.11 2.65
C GLY A 137 -12.04 -15.51 1.84
N LEU A 138 -12.97 -14.80 2.49
CA LEU A 138 -14.12 -14.19 1.83
C LEU A 138 -13.70 -13.07 0.86
N THR A 139 -12.72 -12.24 1.24
CA THR A 139 -12.15 -11.24 0.34
C THR A 139 -11.38 -11.86 -0.82
N MET A 140 -10.68 -12.96 -0.60
CA MET A 140 -10.03 -13.71 -1.67
C MET A 140 -11.06 -14.26 -2.67
N VAL A 141 -12.18 -14.79 -2.17
CA VAL A 141 -13.30 -15.25 -3.02
C VAL A 141 -13.92 -14.08 -3.78
N SER A 142 -14.15 -12.94 -3.14
CA SER A 142 -14.65 -11.74 -3.83
C SER A 142 -13.69 -11.23 -4.91
N GLY A 143 -12.38 -11.34 -4.69
CA GLY A 143 -11.36 -11.03 -5.69
C GLY A 143 -11.41 -11.99 -6.90
N VAL A 144 -11.62 -13.28 -6.66
CA VAL A 144 -11.83 -14.27 -7.73
C VAL A 144 -13.15 -14.01 -8.46
N MET A 145 -14.22 -13.72 -7.73
CA MET A 145 -15.56 -13.45 -8.28
C MET A 145 -15.55 -12.22 -9.18
N LEU A 146 -14.91 -11.13 -8.75
CA LEU A 146 -14.72 -9.94 -9.56
C LEU A 146 -13.77 -10.20 -10.74
N GLY A 147 -12.63 -10.83 -10.46
CA GLY A 147 -11.59 -11.07 -11.47
C GLY A 147 -12.08 -11.93 -12.64
N THR A 148 -13.00 -12.89 -12.40
CA THR A 148 -13.47 -13.81 -13.44
C THR A 148 -14.11 -13.11 -14.64
N PRO A 149 -15.08 -12.20 -14.51
CA PRO A 149 -15.63 -11.45 -15.63
C PRO A 149 -14.70 -10.32 -16.10
N THR A 150 -14.04 -9.63 -15.17
CA THR A 150 -13.31 -8.38 -15.47
C THR A 150 -11.99 -8.63 -16.21
N LEU A 151 -11.31 -9.74 -15.94
CA LEU A 151 -10.04 -10.07 -16.60
C LEU A 151 -10.17 -10.43 -18.10
N ARG A 152 -11.40 -10.53 -18.60
CA ARG A 152 -11.67 -10.61 -20.06
C ARG A 152 -11.60 -9.23 -20.72
N LEU A 153 -11.68 -8.17 -19.92
CA LEU A 153 -11.54 -6.79 -20.38
C LEU A 153 -10.07 -6.38 -20.36
N ARG A 154 -9.67 -5.48 -21.24
CA ARG A 154 -8.28 -5.00 -21.34
C ARG A 154 -8.20 -3.50 -21.03
N GLY A 155 -7.08 -3.07 -20.46
CA GLY A 155 -6.75 -1.67 -20.25
C GLY A 155 -7.75 -0.94 -19.35
N ASP A 156 -8.23 0.20 -19.79
CA ASP A 156 -9.05 1.13 -19.01
C ASP A 156 -10.44 0.59 -18.64
N TYR A 157 -10.99 -0.33 -19.44
CA TYR A 157 -12.27 -0.98 -19.12
C TYR A 157 -12.19 -1.83 -17.84
N LEU A 158 -11.06 -2.45 -17.57
CA LEU A 158 -10.83 -3.18 -16.32
C LEU A 158 -10.90 -2.21 -15.13
N ALA A 159 -10.27 -1.05 -15.24
CA ALA A 159 -10.27 -0.04 -14.18
C ALA A 159 -11.67 0.50 -13.89
N LEU A 160 -12.49 0.75 -14.92
CA LEU A 160 -13.88 1.20 -14.77
C LEU A 160 -14.75 0.16 -14.05
N VAL A 161 -14.59 -1.12 -14.37
CA VAL A 161 -15.39 -2.18 -13.74
C VAL A 161 -14.97 -2.42 -12.29
N THR A 162 -13.66 -2.37 -11.98
CA THR A 162 -13.19 -2.48 -10.59
C THR A 162 -13.65 -1.29 -9.73
N LEU A 163 -13.66 -0.08 -10.31
CA LEU A 163 -14.23 1.11 -9.68
C LEU A 163 -15.72 0.92 -9.39
N GLY A 164 -16.50 0.46 -10.38
CA GLY A 164 -17.91 0.15 -10.21
C GLY A 164 -18.16 -0.90 -9.12
N PHE A 165 -17.30 -1.90 -9.00
CA PHE A 165 -17.39 -2.91 -7.94
C PHE A 165 -17.23 -2.32 -6.54
N ALA A 166 -16.23 -1.46 -6.31
CA ALA A 166 -16.05 -0.82 -5.00
C ALA A 166 -17.26 0.03 -4.62
N GLU A 167 -17.82 0.76 -5.60
CA GLU A 167 -18.99 1.58 -5.36
C GLU A 167 -20.25 0.72 -5.14
N MET A 168 -20.40 -0.41 -5.86
CA MET A 168 -21.48 -1.36 -5.61
C MET A 168 -21.43 -1.92 -4.18
N ILE A 169 -20.25 -2.27 -3.66
CA ILE A 169 -20.09 -2.72 -2.27
C ILE A 169 -20.50 -1.60 -1.30
N ARG A 170 -20.06 -0.37 -1.55
CA ARG A 170 -20.41 0.79 -0.72
C ARG A 170 -21.91 1.05 -0.73
N ILE A 171 -22.55 1.04 -1.89
CA ILE A 171 -24.00 1.24 -2.04
C ILE A 171 -24.77 0.08 -1.38
N ALA A 172 -24.31 -1.16 -1.56
CA ALA A 172 -24.92 -2.32 -0.89
C ALA A 172 -24.83 -2.18 0.64
N ALA A 173 -23.72 -1.67 1.15
CA ALA A 173 -23.56 -1.40 2.58
C ALA A 173 -24.51 -0.31 3.09
N VAL A 174 -24.76 0.74 2.28
CA VAL A 174 -25.72 1.82 2.62
C VAL A 174 -27.17 1.34 2.57
N SER A 175 -27.52 0.55 1.55
CA SER A 175 -28.91 0.16 1.27
C SER A 175 -29.37 -1.07 2.03
N SER A 176 -28.45 -1.89 2.53
CA SER A 176 -28.78 -3.14 3.20
C SER A 176 -29.03 -2.94 4.70
N GLU A 177 -30.21 -3.33 5.17
CA GLU A 177 -30.52 -3.40 6.61
C GLU A 177 -29.62 -4.41 7.34
N PHE A 178 -29.27 -5.51 6.68
CA PHE A 178 -28.36 -6.52 7.21
C PHE A 178 -26.96 -5.93 7.50
N LEU A 179 -26.48 -5.01 6.66
CA LEU A 179 -25.22 -4.30 6.84
C LEU A 179 -25.37 -2.99 7.67
N LYS A 180 -26.56 -2.80 8.29
CA LYS A 180 -26.91 -1.66 9.14
C LYS A 180 -26.87 -0.29 8.43
N GLY A 181 -26.79 -0.25 7.12
CA GLY A 181 -26.85 0.96 6.32
C GLY A 181 -25.88 2.04 6.77
N GLN A 182 -26.37 3.27 6.92
CA GLN A 182 -25.56 4.41 7.39
C GLN A 182 -25.20 4.35 8.89
N ARG A 183 -25.96 3.60 9.70
CA ARG A 183 -25.69 3.46 11.14
C ARG A 183 -24.41 2.68 11.39
N GLY A 184 -24.09 1.70 10.54
CA GLY A 184 -22.92 0.84 10.67
C GLY A 184 -22.97 -0.11 11.86
N PHE A 185 -21.85 -0.76 12.11
CA PHE A 185 -21.66 -1.70 13.23
C PHE A 185 -20.83 -1.04 14.31
N ASN A 186 -21.29 -1.18 15.55
CA ASN A 186 -20.61 -0.70 16.75
C ASN A 186 -20.12 -1.85 17.61
N GLN A 187 -19.24 -1.56 18.58
CA GLN A 187 -18.75 -2.51 19.57
C GLN A 187 -18.11 -3.75 18.95
N ILE A 188 -17.33 -3.55 17.90
CA ILE A 188 -16.54 -4.61 17.29
C ILE A 188 -15.45 -5.02 18.28
N PRO A 189 -15.35 -6.30 18.68
CA PRO A 189 -14.39 -6.72 19.69
C PRO A 189 -12.95 -6.54 19.21
N HIS A 190 -12.06 -6.27 20.15
CA HIS A 190 -10.63 -6.19 19.93
C HIS A 190 -9.98 -7.58 19.90
N PRO A 191 -8.76 -7.70 19.35
CA PRO A 191 -7.96 -8.90 19.53
C PRO A 191 -7.86 -9.31 21.00
N PRO A 192 -7.80 -10.60 21.33
CA PRO A 192 -7.67 -11.06 22.69
C PRO A 192 -6.31 -10.70 23.29
N GLY A 193 -6.30 -10.42 24.57
CA GLY A 193 -5.10 -10.13 25.34
C GLY A 193 -5.41 -9.18 26.50
N GLN A 194 -4.91 -9.50 27.68
CA GLN A 194 -5.08 -8.70 28.88
C GLN A 194 -3.73 -8.55 29.62
N TYR A 195 -3.49 -7.38 30.20
CA TYR A 195 -2.39 -7.14 31.13
C TYR A 195 -2.68 -7.84 32.46
N ALA A 196 -1.66 -7.99 33.29
CA ALA A 196 -1.80 -8.52 34.64
C ALA A 196 -2.83 -7.75 35.49
N ASP A 197 -3.05 -6.47 35.17
CA ASP A 197 -4.02 -5.56 35.80
C ASP A 197 -5.47 -5.77 35.28
N GLY A 198 -5.72 -6.76 34.42
CA GLY A 198 -7.06 -7.00 33.83
C GLY A 198 -7.45 -6.02 32.69
N ARG A 199 -6.62 -5.03 32.38
CA ARG A 199 -6.85 -4.12 31.25
C ARG A 199 -6.59 -4.83 29.93
N PRO A 200 -7.42 -4.63 28.89
CA PRO A 200 -7.16 -5.22 27.58
C PRO A 200 -5.86 -4.65 26.97
N TRP A 201 -5.05 -5.49 26.35
CA TRP A 201 -3.88 -5.02 25.57
C TRP A 201 -4.31 -4.12 24.41
N PHE A 202 -5.39 -4.52 23.76
CA PHE A 202 -5.94 -3.82 22.60
C PHE A 202 -7.13 -2.97 23.04
N GLY A 203 -7.04 -1.68 22.87
CA GLY A 203 -8.11 -0.74 23.22
C GLY A 203 -8.26 0.37 22.19
N VAL A 204 -9.39 1.05 22.19
CA VAL A 204 -9.67 2.17 21.28
C VAL A 204 -8.69 3.32 21.48
N LEU A 205 -8.32 3.60 22.74
CA LEU A 205 -7.46 4.74 23.09
C LEU A 205 -5.96 4.45 22.88
N ASP A 206 -5.52 3.20 23.06
CA ASP A 206 -4.12 2.83 22.87
C ASP A 206 -3.92 2.15 21.52
N ALA A 207 -3.30 2.86 20.59
CA ALA A 207 -2.99 2.36 19.27
C ALA A 207 -1.67 1.58 19.20
N ARG A 208 -0.84 1.54 20.26
CA ARG A 208 0.49 0.92 20.22
C ARG A 208 0.45 -0.57 19.93
N PRO A 209 -0.36 -1.41 20.63
CA PRO A 209 -0.40 -2.83 20.35
C PRO A 209 -0.89 -3.13 18.93
N TYR A 210 -1.86 -2.34 18.44
CA TYR A 210 -2.33 -2.45 17.05
C TYR A 210 -1.25 -2.10 16.04
N TYR A 211 -0.47 -1.05 16.29
CA TYR A 211 0.65 -0.70 15.44
C TYR A 211 1.68 -1.84 15.35
N TRP A 212 2.07 -2.42 16.50
CA TRP A 212 3.00 -3.55 16.52
C TRP A 212 2.44 -4.78 15.82
N LEU A 213 1.14 -5.06 16.00
CA LEU A 213 0.47 -6.16 15.30
C LEU A 213 0.51 -5.95 13.78
N VAL A 214 0.10 -4.76 13.30
CA VAL A 214 0.13 -4.43 11.87
C VAL A 214 1.55 -4.47 11.31
N LEU A 215 2.53 -3.93 12.02
CA LEU A 215 3.93 -3.96 11.60
C LEU A 215 4.46 -5.39 11.44
N THR A 216 4.14 -6.27 12.41
CA THR A 216 4.47 -7.70 12.32
C THR A 216 3.84 -8.34 11.08
N LEU A 217 2.56 -8.05 10.83
CA LEU A 217 1.85 -8.57 9.67
C LEU A 217 2.39 -8.00 8.35
N ILE A 218 2.78 -6.73 8.30
CA ILE A 218 3.47 -6.14 7.13
C ILE A 218 4.75 -6.93 6.83
N ILE A 219 5.56 -7.22 7.85
CA ILE A 219 6.81 -7.99 7.66
C ILE A 219 6.50 -9.38 7.08
N LEU A 220 5.51 -10.08 7.64
CA LEU A 220 5.10 -11.40 7.15
C LEU A 220 4.57 -11.34 5.71
N VAL A 221 3.71 -10.36 5.40
CA VAL A 221 3.19 -10.14 4.06
C VAL A 221 4.31 -9.80 3.08
N VAL A 222 5.24 -8.93 3.44
CA VAL A 222 6.40 -8.57 2.61
C VAL A 222 7.28 -9.79 2.31
N ILE A 223 7.53 -10.65 3.31
CA ILE A 223 8.25 -11.91 3.11
C ILE A 223 7.48 -12.82 2.14
N GLY A 224 6.16 -12.96 2.34
CA GLY A 224 5.28 -13.74 1.47
C GLY A 224 5.30 -13.22 0.03
N VAL A 225 5.08 -11.92 -0.17
CA VAL A 225 5.09 -11.26 -1.49
C VAL A 225 6.46 -11.40 -2.16
N ARG A 226 7.54 -11.23 -1.40
CA ARG A 226 8.91 -11.42 -1.93
C ARG A 226 9.12 -12.85 -2.42
N ASN A 227 8.71 -13.85 -1.66
CA ASN A 227 8.83 -15.26 -2.07
C ASN A 227 7.96 -15.53 -3.31
N LEU A 228 6.76 -14.97 -3.32
CA LEU A 228 5.81 -15.12 -4.44
C LEU A 228 6.37 -14.49 -5.73
N THR A 229 6.98 -13.31 -5.66
CA THR A 229 7.58 -12.65 -6.83
C THR A 229 8.79 -13.40 -7.40
N HIS A 230 9.51 -14.18 -6.59
CA HIS A 230 10.61 -15.03 -7.07
C HIS A 230 10.15 -16.43 -7.54
N SER A 231 8.88 -16.77 -7.33
CA SER A 231 8.28 -18.05 -7.74
C SER A 231 7.95 -18.10 -9.24
N ARG A 232 7.37 -19.22 -9.70
CA ARG A 232 6.84 -19.36 -11.07
C ARG A 232 5.70 -18.36 -11.31
N VAL A 233 4.88 -18.09 -10.28
CA VAL A 233 3.75 -17.15 -10.35
C VAL A 233 4.25 -15.73 -10.61
N GLY A 234 5.25 -15.28 -9.85
CA GLY A 234 5.79 -13.94 -10.02
C GLY A 234 6.46 -13.72 -11.38
N ARG A 235 7.15 -14.74 -11.92
CA ARG A 235 7.70 -14.65 -13.28
C ARG A 235 6.61 -14.56 -14.36
N ALA A 236 5.51 -15.31 -14.19
CA ALA A 236 4.37 -15.23 -15.09
C ALA A 236 3.71 -13.83 -15.03
N TRP A 237 3.58 -13.23 -13.85
CA TRP A 237 3.05 -11.85 -13.73
C TRP A 237 3.92 -10.84 -14.48
N ILE A 238 5.24 -10.94 -14.35
CA ILE A 238 6.16 -10.02 -15.03
C ILE A 238 6.03 -10.17 -16.55
N SER A 239 5.97 -11.41 -17.09
CA SER A 239 5.80 -11.62 -18.53
C SER A 239 4.45 -11.12 -19.05
N ILE A 240 3.36 -11.33 -18.31
CA ILE A 240 2.02 -10.80 -18.64
C ILE A 240 2.01 -9.29 -18.67
N ARG A 241 2.70 -8.65 -17.73
CA ARG A 241 2.77 -7.19 -17.66
C ARG A 241 3.58 -6.57 -18.79
N GLU A 242 4.64 -7.23 -19.24
CA GLU A 242 5.47 -6.77 -20.37
C GLU A 242 4.71 -6.91 -21.70
N ASP A 243 4.18 -8.08 -22.01
CA ASP A 243 3.32 -8.34 -23.16
C ASP A 243 2.43 -9.57 -22.89
N GLU A 244 1.12 -9.34 -22.79
CA GLU A 244 0.16 -10.39 -22.48
C GLU A 244 0.02 -11.38 -23.63
N ASP A 245 -0.01 -10.89 -24.88
CA ASP A 245 -0.22 -11.72 -26.06
C ASP A 245 1.01 -12.60 -26.31
N ALA A 246 2.22 -12.03 -26.17
CA ALA A 246 3.46 -12.80 -26.26
C ALA A 246 3.55 -13.86 -25.14
N ALA A 247 3.18 -13.52 -23.90
CA ALA A 247 3.16 -14.47 -22.80
C ALA A 247 2.20 -15.63 -23.06
N GLN A 248 1.03 -15.37 -23.64
CA GLN A 248 0.05 -16.39 -24.00
C GLN A 248 0.56 -17.30 -25.12
N LEU A 249 1.20 -16.74 -26.14
CA LEU A 249 1.80 -17.50 -27.21
C LEU A 249 2.94 -18.42 -26.73
N MET A 250 3.66 -18.00 -25.69
CA MET A 250 4.67 -18.81 -25.00
C MET A 250 4.11 -19.86 -24.02
N GLY A 251 2.77 -20.03 -23.99
CA GLY A 251 2.10 -21.06 -23.19
C GLY A 251 1.81 -20.67 -21.75
N VAL A 252 1.94 -19.36 -21.38
CA VAL A 252 1.56 -18.89 -20.03
C VAL A 252 0.04 -18.77 -19.96
N PRO A 253 -0.67 -19.47 -19.03
CA PRO A 253 -2.12 -19.31 -18.84
C PRO A 253 -2.43 -17.97 -18.15
N THR A 254 -2.48 -16.89 -18.95
CA THR A 254 -2.54 -15.50 -18.50
C THR A 254 -3.74 -15.23 -17.59
N PHE A 255 -4.93 -15.73 -17.96
CA PHE A 255 -6.15 -15.60 -17.16
C PHE A 255 -5.97 -16.14 -15.73
N LYS A 256 -5.42 -17.35 -15.59
CA LYS A 256 -5.19 -17.98 -14.29
C LYS A 256 -4.23 -17.15 -13.41
N PHE A 257 -3.14 -16.68 -13.97
CA PHE A 257 -2.15 -15.90 -13.21
C PHE A 257 -2.66 -14.50 -12.85
N LYS A 258 -3.44 -13.85 -13.71
CA LYS A 258 -4.12 -12.60 -13.39
C LYS A 258 -5.12 -12.78 -12.22
N LEU A 259 -5.90 -13.88 -12.26
CA LEU A 259 -6.83 -14.22 -11.20
C LEU A 259 -6.13 -14.43 -9.86
N TRP A 260 -4.96 -15.07 -9.86
CA TRP A 260 -4.12 -15.22 -8.67
C TRP A 260 -3.61 -13.86 -8.14
N ALA A 261 -3.30 -12.90 -9.02
CA ALA A 261 -2.90 -11.56 -8.61
C ALA A 261 -4.06 -10.85 -7.88
N PHE A 262 -5.28 -10.87 -8.45
CA PHE A 262 -6.47 -10.33 -7.80
C PHE A 262 -6.76 -10.99 -6.46
N ALA A 263 -6.77 -12.33 -6.41
CA ALA A 263 -7.05 -13.07 -5.19
C ALA A 263 -6.03 -12.76 -4.08
N SER A 264 -4.74 -12.72 -4.41
CA SER A 264 -3.69 -12.41 -3.42
C SER A 264 -3.72 -10.95 -2.96
N GLY A 265 -3.99 -10.00 -3.88
CA GLY A 265 -4.20 -8.60 -3.54
C GLY A 265 -5.42 -8.41 -2.62
N ALA A 266 -6.56 -9.01 -2.98
CA ALA A 266 -7.78 -8.98 -2.19
C ALA A 266 -7.59 -9.59 -0.78
N ALA A 267 -6.85 -10.69 -0.65
CA ALA A 267 -6.53 -11.31 0.64
C ALA A 267 -5.80 -10.33 1.58
N ILE A 268 -4.84 -9.56 1.06
CA ILE A 268 -4.11 -8.56 1.84
C ILE A 268 -5.02 -7.37 2.20
N ALA A 269 -5.89 -6.93 1.27
CA ALA A 269 -6.87 -5.89 1.56
C ALA A 269 -7.86 -6.34 2.65
N GLY A 270 -8.32 -7.59 2.60
CA GLY A 270 -9.19 -8.17 3.61
C GLY A 270 -8.54 -8.24 4.99
N LEU A 271 -7.26 -8.61 5.06
CA LEU A 271 -6.47 -8.58 6.29
C LEU A 271 -6.41 -7.15 6.85
N ALA A 272 -6.10 -6.16 6.00
CA ALA A 272 -6.07 -4.75 6.40
C ALA A 272 -7.43 -4.29 6.93
N GLY A 273 -8.54 -4.67 6.25
CA GLY A 273 -9.92 -4.37 6.67
C GLY A 273 -10.27 -4.96 8.02
N ALA A 274 -9.87 -6.21 8.27
CA ALA A 274 -10.08 -6.87 9.56
C ALA A 274 -9.34 -6.16 10.72
N LEU A 275 -8.11 -5.72 10.48
CA LEU A 275 -7.32 -4.96 11.45
C LEU A 275 -7.92 -3.58 11.73
N PHE A 276 -8.36 -2.89 10.67
CA PHE A 276 -9.03 -1.60 10.77
C PHE A 276 -10.31 -1.70 11.60
N ALA A 277 -11.19 -2.67 11.30
CA ALA A 277 -12.45 -2.89 12.01
C ALA A 277 -12.22 -3.13 13.51
N GLY A 278 -11.25 -3.98 13.86
CA GLY A 278 -10.91 -4.27 15.25
C GLY A 278 -10.37 -3.06 16.01
N LYS A 279 -9.58 -2.19 15.36
CA LYS A 279 -9.03 -0.98 16.01
C LYS A 279 -10.06 0.13 16.14
N GLN A 280 -10.85 0.35 15.07
CA GLN A 280 -11.80 1.46 15.02
C GLN A 280 -13.04 1.21 15.89
N ASN A 281 -13.31 -0.06 16.23
CA ASN A 281 -14.50 -0.49 17.00
C ASN A 281 -15.84 -0.11 16.32
N PHE A 282 -15.76 0.52 15.16
CA PHE A 282 -16.88 1.04 14.39
C PHE A 282 -16.61 0.91 12.89
N VAL A 283 -17.58 0.39 12.14
CA VAL A 283 -17.50 0.26 10.68
C VAL A 283 -18.80 0.75 10.06
N ASN A 284 -18.67 1.73 9.16
CA ASN A 284 -19.79 2.20 8.35
C ASN A 284 -19.36 2.39 6.87
N SER A 285 -20.33 2.66 6.01
CA SER A 285 -20.11 2.82 4.56
C SER A 285 -19.25 4.05 4.20
N GLN A 286 -19.24 5.09 5.04
CA GLN A 286 -18.44 6.30 4.82
C GLN A 286 -16.94 6.05 4.97
N ASN A 287 -16.55 4.99 5.68
CA ASN A 287 -15.13 4.63 5.81
C ASN A 287 -14.54 4.11 4.49
N PHE A 288 -15.36 3.79 3.49
CA PHE A 288 -14.96 3.09 2.26
C PHE A 288 -15.23 3.92 1.00
N GLU A 289 -14.89 5.21 1.06
CA GLU A 289 -15.01 6.10 -0.08
C GLU A 289 -14.03 5.74 -1.20
N LEU A 290 -14.48 5.88 -2.45
CA LEU A 290 -13.71 5.62 -3.66
C LEU A 290 -12.39 6.39 -3.70
N LEU A 291 -12.39 7.63 -3.16
CA LEU A 291 -11.21 8.48 -3.12
C LEU A 291 -10.00 7.80 -2.46
N ASN A 292 -10.24 6.97 -1.44
CA ASN A 292 -9.19 6.21 -0.77
C ASN A 292 -8.54 5.17 -1.69
N SER A 293 -9.28 4.54 -2.62
CA SER A 293 -8.71 3.66 -3.64
C SER A 293 -7.72 4.41 -4.54
N ILE A 294 -8.11 5.61 -4.98
CA ILE A 294 -7.27 6.46 -5.83
C ILE A 294 -6.01 6.88 -5.09
N ILE A 295 -6.11 7.24 -3.81
CA ILE A 295 -4.95 7.62 -2.98
C ILE A 295 -3.96 6.46 -2.86
N ILE A 296 -4.44 5.23 -2.61
CA ILE A 296 -3.55 4.06 -2.50
C ILE A 296 -2.89 3.73 -3.83
N LEU A 297 -3.65 3.79 -4.94
CA LEU A 297 -3.09 3.61 -6.27
C LEU A 297 -2.01 4.66 -6.56
N ALA A 298 -2.31 5.91 -6.30
CA ALA A 298 -1.36 7.00 -6.45
C ALA A 298 -0.13 6.82 -5.56
N ALA A 299 -0.30 6.33 -4.33
CA ALA A 299 0.81 6.02 -3.41
C ALA A 299 1.72 4.91 -3.97
N VAL A 300 1.16 3.86 -4.58
CA VAL A 300 1.93 2.79 -5.24
C VAL A 300 2.70 3.32 -6.45
N ILE A 301 2.07 4.18 -7.28
CA ILE A 301 2.73 4.80 -8.44
C ILE A 301 3.83 5.74 -7.97
N PHE A 302 3.54 6.59 -6.98
CA PHE A 302 4.48 7.52 -6.36
C PHE A 302 5.71 6.81 -5.78
N GLY A 303 5.49 5.70 -5.06
CA GLY A 303 6.57 4.90 -4.50
C GLY A 303 7.43 4.20 -5.56
N GLY A 304 6.81 3.80 -6.66
CA GLY A 304 7.41 3.03 -7.77
C GLY A 304 6.79 1.65 -7.91
N SER A 305 5.82 1.55 -8.84
CA SER A 305 5.08 0.31 -9.08
C SER A 305 5.98 -0.85 -9.52
N GLY A 306 5.73 -2.04 -8.97
CA GLY A 306 6.53 -3.25 -9.21
C GLY A 306 7.79 -3.35 -8.35
N ASN A 307 7.91 -2.50 -7.31
CA ASN A 307 8.94 -2.60 -6.29
C ASN A 307 8.28 -2.63 -4.90
N ILE A 308 8.56 -3.66 -4.11
CA ILE A 308 7.99 -3.80 -2.75
C ILE A 308 8.42 -2.65 -1.86
N VAL A 309 9.70 -2.28 -1.88
CA VAL A 309 10.23 -1.17 -1.07
C VAL A 309 9.61 0.15 -1.53
N GLY A 310 9.43 0.33 -2.85
CA GLY A 310 8.72 1.46 -3.42
C GLY A 310 7.30 1.58 -2.87
N ALA A 311 6.53 0.49 -2.88
CA ALA A 311 5.15 0.47 -2.35
C ALA A 311 5.09 0.80 -0.85
N ILE A 312 6.03 0.28 -0.04
CA ILE A 312 6.12 0.59 1.40
C ILE A 312 6.39 2.08 1.61
N VAL A 313 7.40 2.63 0.93
CA VAL A 313 7.78 4.04 1.07
C VAL A 313 6.68 4.96 0.53
N GLY A 314 6.10 4.63 -0.62
CA GLY A 314 5.00 5.42 -1.21
C GLY A 314 3.75 5.40 -0.33
N GLY A 315 3.30 4.23 0.10
CA GLY A 315 2.16 4.08 1.01
C GLY A 315 2.37 4.82 2.33
N GLY A 316 3.55 4.65 2.92
CA GLY A 316 3.92 5.31 4.18
C GLY A 316 3.99 6.82 4.06
N LEU A 317 4.66 7.33 3.04
CA LEU A 317 4.87 8.77 2.85
C LEU A 317 3.55 9.49 2.52
N VAL A 318 2.75 8.94 1.62
CA VAL A 318 1.46 9.52 1.23
C VAL A 318 0.49 9.56 2.43
N ALA A 319 0.35 8.45 3.14
CA ALA A 319 -0.52 8.39 4.31
C ALA A 319 -0.04 9.35 5.42
N TYR A 320 1.27 9.41 5.65
CA TYR A 320 1.85 10.33 6.63
C TYR A 320 1.63 11.79 6.25
N MET A 321 1.82 12.15 4.96
CA MET A 321 1.56 13.52 4.49
C MET A 321 0.12 13.96 4.73
N ILE A 322 -0.85 13.08 4.43
CA ILE A 322 -2.27 13.37 4.64
C ILE A 322 -2.56 13.65 6.13
N GLU A 323 -2.05 12.81 7.03
CA GLU A 323 -2.24 12.97 8.46
C GLU A 323 -1.44 14.15 9.06
N ARG A 324 -0.32 14.52 8.44
CA ARG A 324 0.53 15.63 8.91
C ARG A 324 -0.15 16.99 8.80
N PHE A 325 -1.08 17.15 7.85
CA PHE A 325 -1.84 18.40 7.69
C PHE A 325 -2.92 18.60 8.75
N ARG A 326 -3.23 17.57 9.54
CA ARG A 326 -4.20 17.67 10.64
C ARG A 326 -3.65 18.57 11.76
N GLY A 327 -4.45 19.55 12.18
CA GLY A 327 -4.07 20.48 13.23
C GLY A 327 -3.06 21.56 12.83
N ILE A 328 -2.81 21.75 11.53
CA ILE A 328 -2.06 22.90 11.04
C ILE A 328 -3.06 23.88 10.45
N GLU A 329 -3.16 25.06 11.08
CA GLU A 329 -3.95 26.19 10.58
C GLU A 329 -3.04 27.16 9.83
N LEU A 330 -3.41 27.51 8.62
CA LEU A 330 -2.75 28.52 7.82
C LEU A 330 -3.78 29.57 7.37
N PHE A 331 -3.55 30.82 7.71
CA PHE A 331 -4.48 31.93 7.42
C PHE A 331 -5.92 31.71 7.93
N GLY A 332 -6.09 31.02 9.07
CA GLY A 332 -7.41 30.76 9.67
C GLY A 332 -8.18 29.59 9.00
N VAL A 333 -7.52 28.83 8.15
CA VAL A 333 -8.10 27.64 7.50
C VAL A 333 -7.29 26.40 7.87
N GLU A 334 -7.98 25.31 8.22
CA GLU A 334 -7.31 24.03 8.48
C GLU A 334 -6.72 23.46 7.17
N LEU A 335 -5.41 23.24 7.17
CA LEU A 335 -4.69 22.69 6.03
C LEU A 335 -5.19 21.29 5.66
N TYR A 336 -5.79 20.59 6.62
CA TYR A 336 -6.36 19.26 6.42
C TYR A 336 -7.50 19.22 5.38
N GLU A 337 -8.24 20.30 5.20
CA GLU A 337 -9.29 20.38 4.15
C GLU A 337 -8.68 20.34 2.75
N TYR A 338 -7.50 20.92 2.58
CA TYR A 338 -6.78 20.96 1.28
C TYR A 338 -5.82 19.79 1.06
N ARG A 339 -5.82 18.77 1.93
CA ARG A 339 -4.91 17.63 1.86
C ARG A 339 -4.89 16.93 0.50
N PHE A 340 -6.03 16.81 -0.15
CA PHE A 340 -6.17 16.19 -1.47
C PHE A 340 -5.63 17.06 -2.59
N LEU A 341 -5.77 18.38 -2.49
CA LEU A 341 -5.17 19.33 -3.43
C LEU A 341 -3.64 19.24 -3.38
N PHE A 342 -3.07 19.30 -2.18
CA PHE A 342 -1.62 19.20 -2.00
C PHE A 342 -1.09 17.84 -2.49
N PHE A 343 -1.80 16.78 -2.16
CA PHE A 343 -1.43 15.44 -2.61
C PHE A 343 -1.47 15.33 -4.13
N GLY A 344 -2.53 15.81 -4.77
CA GLY A 344 -2.68 15.82 -6.23
C GLY A 344 -1.58 16.66 -6.90
N LEU A 345 -1.27 17.84 -6.34
CA LEU A 345 -0.19 18.69 -6.84
C LEU A 345 1.17 17.99 -6.78
N VAL A 346 1.51 17.41 -5.62
CA VAL A 346 2.77 16.66 -5.44
C VAL A 346 2.85 15.50 -6.42
N LEU A 347 1.73 14.81 -6.65
CA LEU A 347 1.66 13.69 -7.58
C LEU A 347 1.90 14.14 -9.02
N VAL A 348 1.25 15.23 -9.47
CA VAL A 348 1.44 15.80 -10.81
C VAL A 348 2.88 16.22 -11.02
N VAL A 349 3.45 16.99 -10.10
CA VAL A 349 4.84 17.43 -10.14
C VAL A 349 5.77 16.21 -10.25
N MET A 350 5.52 15.18 -9.44
CA MET A 350 6.35 13.98 -9.48
C MET A 350 6.22 13.22 -10.79
N MET A 351 5.01 13.09 -11.37
CA MET A 351 4.82 12.43 -12.65
C MET A 351 5.55 13.16 -13.80
N ILE A 352 5.63 14.50 -13.75
CA ILE A 352 6.38 15.30 -14.73
C ILE A 352 7.89 15.08 -14.58
N PHE A 353 8.41 15.17 -13.34
CA PHE A 353 9.87 15.12 -13.11
C PHE A 353 10.43 13.71 -12.92
N ARG A 354 9.60 12.77 -12.39
CA ARG A 354 10.01 11.39 -12.07
C ARG A 354 8.89 10.36 -12.32
N PRO A 355 8.51 10.11 -13.57
CA PRO A 355 7.46 9.17 -13.93
C PRO A 355 7.73 7.71 -13.47
N GLN A 356 8.97 7.41 -13.11
CA GLN A 356 9.39 6.09 -12.64
C GLN A 356 9.09 5.83 -11.14
N GLY A 357 8.64 6.85 -10.40
CA GLY A 357 8.46 6.80 -8.96
C GLY A 357 9.74 7.10 -8.16
N LEU A 358 9.61 7.14 -6.81
CA LEU A 358 10.73 7.41 -5.89
C LEU A 358 11.80 6.32 -5.95
N ILE A 359 11.37 5.05 -5.92
CA ILE A 359 12.25 3.87 -5.91
C ILE A 359 11.85 2.95 -7.08
N PRO A 360 12.31 3.26 -8.30
CA PRO A 360 11.93 2.51 -9.49
C PRO A 360 12.50 1.08 -9.45
N ASN A 361 11.79 0.15 -10.09
CA ASN A 361 12.34 -1.15 -10.36
C ASN A 361 13.49 -1.02 -11.38
N ARG A 362 14.61 -1.73 -11.17
CA ARG A 362 15.80 -1.64 -12.01
C ARG A 362 15.51 -1.89 -13.50
N ARG A 363 14.58 -2.80 -13.83
CA ARG A 363 14.14 -3.08 -15.19
C ARG A 363 13.45 -1.90 -15.84
N ARG A 364 12.44 -1.31 -15.18
CA ARG A 364 11.76 -0.09 -15.67
C ARG A 364 12.72 1.08 -15.87
N ALA A 365 13.69 1.25 -14.99
CA ALA A 365 14.68 2.30 -15.15
C ALA A 365 15.56 2.10 -16.40
N ALA A 366 15.81 0.86 -16.81
CA ALA A 366 16.51 0.53 -18.05
C ALA A 366 15.65 0.81 -19.28
N GLU A 367 14.40 0.34 -19.31
CA GLU A 367 13.44 0.58 -20.42
C GLU A 367 13.24 2.09 -20.72
N PHE A 368 13.05 2.90 -19.67
CA PHE A 368 12.94 4.35 -19.86
C PHE A 368 14.23 5.00 -20.39
N LYS A 369 15.40 4.45 -20.04
CA LYS A 369 16.67 4.91 -20.62
C LYS A 369 16.79 4.59 -22.10
N ASP A 370 16.36 3.40 -22.49
CA ASP A 370 16.46 2.94 -23.88
C ASP A 370 15.45 3.69 -24.77
N ARG A 371 14.19 3.87 -24.34
CA ARG A 371 13.22 4.72 -25.06
C ARG A 371 13.67 6.16 -25.20
N ARG A 372 14.31 6.72 -24.16
CA ARG A 372 14.85 8.09 -24.24
C ARG A 372 16.01 8.21 -25.23
N LYS A 373 16.80 7.15 -25.42
CA LYS A 373 17.85 7.10 -26.44
C LYS A 373 17.26 7.00 -27.84
N GLU A 374 16.20 6.18 -28.03
CA GLU A 374 15.52 6.05 -29.31
C GLU A 374 14.90 7.36 -29.79
N VAL A 375 14.29 8.15 -28.89
CA VAL A 375 13.75 9.48 -29.22
C VAL A 375 14.86 10.48 -29.60
N ILE A 376 16.04 10.41 -28.96
CA ILE A 376 17.16 11.33 -29.25
C ILE A 376 17.90 10.92 -30.55
N VAL A 377 17.89 9.64 -30.91
CA VAL A 377 18.55 9.13 -32.13
C VAL A 377 17.63 9.20 -33.34
N GLY A 378 16.33 9.33 -33.15
CA GLY A 378 15.30 9.46 -34.20
C GLY A 378 15.03 10.92 -34.64
N GLU A 379 15.66 11.93 -33.99
CA GLU A 379 15.78 13.30 -34.47
C GLU A 379 17.15 13.50 -35.20
#